data_370d9a2e6b6224b46b2c76afea36d137
#
_entry.id   370d9a2e6b6224b46b2c76afea36d137
#
_cell.length_a   1.000
_cell.length_b   1.000
_cell.length_c   1.000
_cell.angle_alpha   90.00
_cell.angle_beta   90.00
_cell.angle_gamma   90.00
#
_symmetry.space_group_name_H-M   'P 1'
#
loop_
_entity.id
_entity.type
_entity.pdbx_description
1 polymer ?
#
loop_
_entity_poly.entity_id
_entity_poly.type
_entity_poly.pdbx_seq_one_letter_code
_entity_poly.pdbx_strand_id
1 'polypeptide(L)'
;MYSTGKLSEISGVSSRTLRYYDEIGLLKPSFINESGYRYYDDNEVALLQQILFYKERGLDLQTIKEIIYRKDFDLYSALEEHLVSLEEEKKKIDRMINSVKLSIKSLKGEYNMTDREKFESFKKNLVDENEKNYGKEIREKYGNDSVDESNKMMLNMSEEDYKMFKELEENILTLVEKCVKENLDLDSKEAIELAN
;
A
#
# COMPACT_ATOMS: atom_id res chain seq x y z
N MET A 1 -18.72 26.26 -12.84
CA MET A 1 -18.44 26.80 -11.49
C MET A 1 -19.47 26.32 -10.49
N TYR A 2 -19.03 25.83 -9.34
CA TYR A 2 -19.86 25.27 -8.28
C TYR A 2 -19.66 26.09 -7.00
N SER A 3 -20.75 26.46 -6.32
CA SER A 3 -20.66 27.02 -4.97
C SER A 3 -20.19 25.96 -3.97
N THR A 4 -19.68 26.35 -2.80
CA THR A 4 -19.30 25.42 -1.74
C THR A 4 -20.41 24.41 -1.40
N GLY A 5 -21.67 24.87 -1.33
CA GLY A 5 -22.81 24.00 -1.06
C GLY A 5 -23.04 22.98 -2.18
N LYS A 6 -22.95 23.40 -3.44
CA LYS A 6 -23.12 22.50 -4.59
C LYS A 6 -21.96 21.50 -4.70
N LEU A 7 -20.73 21.94 -4.48
CA LEU A 7 -19.57 21.04 -4.47
C LEU A 7 -19.69 20.03 -3.31
N SER A 8 -20.14 20.46 -2.15
CA SER A 8 -20.43 19.58 -0.99
C SER A 8 -21.46 18.50 -1.34
N GLU A 9 -22.54 18.88 -2.02
CA GLU A 9 -23.60 17.96 -2.45
C GLU A 9 -23.10 16.89 -3.40
N ILE A 10 -22.35 17.28 -4.46
CA ILE A 10 -21.90 16.36 -5.49
C ILE A 10 -20.71 15.51 -5.08
N SER A 11 -19.86 15.99 -4.17
CA SER A 11 -18.64 15.28 -3.72
C SER A 11 -18.85 14.45 -2.46
N GLY A 12 -19.95 14.67 -1.72
CA GLY A 12 -20.14 14.08 -0.40
C GLY A 12 -19.25 14.67 0.71
N VAL A 13 -18.40 15.65 0.36
CA VAL A 13 -17.52 16.32 1.33
C VAL A 13 -18.28 17.48 1.99
N SER A 14 -18.26 17.57 3.33
CA SER A 14 -18.99 18.63 4.02
C SER A 14 -18.48 20.04 3.63
N SER A 15 -19.38 21.04 3.59
CA SER A 15 -19.00 22.43 3.36
C SER A 15 -17.97 22.94 4.39
N ARG A 16 -17.99 22.40 5.62
CA ARG A 16 -16.98 22.69 6.65
C ARG A 16 -15.62 22.14 6.25
N THR A 17 -15.56 20.92 5.74
CA THR A 17 -14.32 20.30 5.27
C THR A 17 -13.74 21.04 4.06
N LEU A 18 -14.59 21.47 3.12
CA LEU A 18 -14.13 22.26 1.96
C LEU A 18 -13.54 23.62 2.38
N ARG A 19 -14.13 24.29 3.37
CA ARG A 19 -13.57 25.53 3.95
C ARG A 19 -12.24 25.26 4.65
N TYR A 20 -12.16 24.18 5.41
CA TYR A 20 -10.93 23.78 6.07
C TYR A 20 -9.81 23.46 5.06
N TYR A 21 -10.15 22.82 3.93
CA TYR A 21 -9.17 22.57 2.85
C TYR A 21 -8.64 23.87 2.23
N ASP A 22 -9.50 24.89 2.10
CA ASP A 22 -9.07 26.23 1.68
C ASP A 22 -8.17 26.88 2.74
N GLU A 23 -8.53 26.84 4.01
CA GLU A 23 -7.77 27.42 5.13
C GLU A 23 -6.35 26.84 5.22
N ILE A 24 -6.20 25.53 5.08
CA ILE A 24 -4.88 24.87 5.07
C ILE A 24 -4.18 24.94 3.71
N GLY A 25 -4.82 25.52 2.71
CA GLY A 25 -4.30 25.65 1.35
C GLY A 25 -4.16 24.30 0.60
N LEU A 26 -5.00 23.31 0.94
CA LEU A 26 -5.07 22.02 0.24
C LEU A 26 -5.97 22.10 -1.00
N LEU A 27 -7.09 22.80 -0.93
CA LEU A 27 -7.99 23.05 -2.06
C LEU A 27 -8.48 24.49 -2.00
N LYS A 28 -7.93 25.35 -2.84
CA LYS A 28 -8.35 26.75 -2.93
C LYS A 28 -9.51 26.91 -3.89
N PRO A 29 -10.48 27.80 -3.62
CA PRO A 29 -11.49 28.12 -4.61
C PRO A 29 -10.87 28.90 -5.79
N SER A 30 -11.41 28.67 -7.00
CA SER A 30 -11.01 29.43 -8.20
C SER A 30 -11.43 30.90 -8.11
N PHE A 31 -12.52 31.19 -7.37
CA PHE A 31 -13.03 32.53 -7.22
C PHE A 31 -13.75 32.71 -5.87
N ILE A 32 -13.58 33.88 -5.26
CA ILE A 32 -14.33 34.34 -4.08
C ILE A 32 -15.00 35.64 -4.48
N ASN A 33 -16.35 35.72 -4.36
CA ASN A 33 -17.07 36.93 -4.71
C ASN A 33 -16.97 38.01 -3.60
N GLU A 34 -17.49 39.23 -3.88
CA GLU A 34 -17.47 40.37 -2.94
C GLU A 34 -18.16 40.08 -1.61
N SER A 35 -19.12 39.16 -1.60
CA SER A 35 -19.84 38.71 -0.37
C SER A 35 -19.10 37.56 0.35
N GLY A 36 -17.90 37.17 -0.08
CA GLY A 36 -17.10 36.13 0.56
C GLY A 36 -17.50 34.69 0.20
N TYR A 37 -18.41 34.51 -0.77
CA TYR A 37 -18.79 33.16 -1.21
C TYR A 37 -17.72 32.56 -2.14
N ARG A 38 -17.37 31.28 -1.89
CA ARG A 38 -16.37 30.51 -2.61
C ARG A 38 -16.99 29.76 -3.76
N TYR A 39 -16.31 29.79 -4.90
CA TYR A 39 -16.67 29.06 -6.10
C TYR A 39 -15.50 28.23 -6.59
N TYR A 40 -15.81 27.08 -7.15
CA TYR A 40 -14.87 26.08 -7.65
C TYR A 40 -15.21 25.77 -9.11
N ASP A 41 -14.22 25.64 -9.95
CA ASP A 41 -14.41 25.23 -11.35
C ASP A 41 -14.05 23.73 -11.55
N ASP A 42 -13.96 23.30 -12.79
CA ASP A 42 -13.73 21.90 -13.11
C ASP A 42 -12.33 21.42 -12.68
N ASN A 43 -11.34 22.32 -12.61
CA ASN A 43 -9.99 21.98 -12.15
C ASN A 43 -9.99 21.69 -10.66
N GLU A 44 -10.65 22.52 -9.85
CA GLU A 44 -10.78 22.29 -8.41
C GLU A 44 -11.62 21.05 -8.12
N VAL A 45 -12.63 20.75 -8.94
CA VAL A 45 -13.42 19.51 -8.82
C VAL A 45 -12.54 18.28 -9.08
N ALA A 46 -11.73 18.31 -10.14
CA ALA A 46 -10.79 17.23 -10.46
C ALA A 46 -9.71 17.08 -9.38
N LEU A 47 -9.19 18.21 -8.87
CA LEU A 47 -8.23 18.20 -7.76
C LEU A 47 -8.83 17.66 -6.46
N LEU A 48 -10.10 18.02 -6.14
CA LEU A 48 -10.81 17.45 -5.00
C LEU A 48 -10.95 15.94 -5.13
N GLN A 49 -11.30 15.45 -6.31
CA GLN A 49 -11.38 14.00 -6.55
C GLN A 49 -10.04 13.31 -6.27
N GLN A 50 -8.93 13.88 -6.71
CA GLN A 50 -7.59 13.35 -6.44
C GLN A 50 -7.24 13.36 -4.95
N ILE A 51 -7.58 14.45 -4.24
CA ILE A 51 -7.43 14.53 -2.78
C ILE A 51 -8.18 13.39 -2.09
N LEU A 52 -9.40 13.10 -2.53
CA LEU A 52 -10.21 12.02 -1.97
C LEU A 52 -9.60 10.64 -2.23
N PHE A 53 -9.05 10.40 -3.44
CA PHE A 53 -8.35 9.14 -3.74
C PHE A 53 -7.12 8.92 -2.84
N TYR A 54 -6.32 9.95 -2.62
CA TYR A 54 -5.18 9.84 -1.69
C TYR A 54 -5.64 9.62 -0.23
N LYS A 55 -6.73 10.27 0.19
CA LYS A 55 -7.32 10.05 1.52
C LYS A 55 -7.81 8.62 1.71
N GLU A 56 -8.45 8.03 0.71
CA GLU A 56 -8.92 6.65 0.74
C GLU A 56 -7.76 5.67 0.94
N ARG A 57 -6.58 6.01 0.43
CA ARG A 57 -5.32 5.27 0.64
C ARG A 57 -4.64 5.54 1.97
N GLY A 58 -5.27 6.33 2.85
CA GLY A 58 -4.77 6.62 4.20
C GLY A 58 -3.69 7.70 4.29
N LEU A 59 -3.42 8.46 3.21
CA LEU A 59 -2.45 9.56 3.27
C LEU A 59 -3.02 10.71 4.13
N ASP A 60 -2.16 11.34 4.91
CA ASP A 60 -2.49 12.55 5.66
C ASP A 60 -2.56 13.79 4.74
N LEU A 61 -3.26 14.83 5.20
CA LEU A 61 -3.52 16.01 4.38
C LEU A 61 -2.26 16.80 4.03
N GLN A 62 -1.23 16.74 4.86
CA GLN A 62 0.03 17.43 4.60
C GLN A 62 0.79 16.74 3.47
N THR A 63 0.91 15.43 3.52
CA THR A 63 1.49 14.60 2.46
C THR A 63 0.75 14.78 1.13
N ILE A 64 -0.59 14.75 1.17
CA ILE A 64 -1.40 15.00 -0.04
C ILE A 64 -1.10 16.38 -0.63
N LYS A 65 -1.02 17.42 0.21
CA LYS A 65 -0.70 18.76 -0.23
C LYS A 65 0.67 18.86 -0.88
N GLU A 66 1.67 18.20 -0.30
CA GLU A 66 3.03 18.16 -0.86
C GLU A 66 3.06 17.48 -2.24
N ILE A 67 2.28 16.41 -2.42
CA ILE A 67 2.17 15.71 -3.71
C ILE A 67 1.53 16.59 -4.78
N ILE A 68 0.32 17.12 -4.52
CA ILE A 68 -0.48 17.82 -5.53
C ILE A 68 0.07 19.20 -5.93
N TYR A 69 0.94 19.78 -5.10
CA TYR A 69 1.59 21.07 -5.38
C TYR A 69 3.06 20.96 -5.81
N ARG A 70 3.55 19.75 -6.07
CA ARG A 70 4.85 19.55 -6.71
C ARG A 70 4.82 20.12 -8.13
N LYS A 71 5.97 20.65 -8.58
CA LYS A 71 6.10 21.24 -9.91
C LYS A 71 5.87 20.25 -11.07
N ASP A 72 6.14 18.98 -10.83
CA ASP A 72 6.02 17.84 -11.73
C ASP A 72 4.71 17.07 -11.56
N PHE A 73 3.77 17.56 -10.74
CA PHE A 73 2.48 16.92 -10.54
C PHE A 73 1.65 17.00 -11.83
N ASP A 74 1.29 15.81 -12.34
CA ASP A 74 0.36 15.65 -13.44
C ASP A 74 -0.83 14.81 -13.00
N LEU A 75 -2.02 15.40 -13.11
CA LEU A 75 -3.26 14.76 -12.66
C LEU A 75 -3.56 13.48 -13.44
N TYR A 76 -3.27 13.46 -14.74
CA TYR A 76 -3.53 12.28 -15.57
C TYR A 76 -2.64 11.09 -15.12
N SER A 77 -1.34 11.32 -14.99
CA SER A 77 -0.39 10.32 -14.51
C SER A 77 -0.74 9.83 -13.11
N ALA A 78 -1.15 10.72 -12.21
CA ALA A 78 -1.59 10.35 -10.86
C ALA A 78 -2.83 9.45 -10.85
N LEU A 79 -3.78 9.67 -11.76
CA LEU A 79 -4.96 8.82 -11.92
C LEU A 79 -4.60 7.45 -12.52
N GLU A 80 -3.67 7.39 -13.47
CA GLU A 80 -3.18 6.13 -14.04
C GLU A 80 -2.46 5.28 -12.97
N GLU A 81 -1.57 5.88 -12.18
CA GLU A 81 -0.90 5.20 -11.06
C GLU A 81 -1.91 4.67 -10.03
N HIS A 82 -2.95 5.46 -9.75
CA HIS A 82 -4.01 5.04 -8.83
C HIS A 82 -4.81 3.86 -9.40
N LEU A 83 -5.15 3.89 -10.69
CA LEU A 83 -5.83 2.79 -11.37
C LEU A 83 -5.02 1.50 -11.30
N VAL A 84 -3.72 1.55 -11.63
CA VAL A 84 -2.82 0.39 -11.54
C VAL A 84 -2.81 -0.18 -10.12
N SER A 85 -2.70 0.68 -9.11
CA SER A 85 -2.73 0.24 -7.71
C SER A 85 -4.03 -0.46 -7.31
N LEU A 86 -5.18 0.06 -7.75
CA LEU A 86 -6.49 -0.56 -7.50
C LEU A 86 -6.65 -1.92 -8.21
N GLU A 87 -6.12 -2.05 -9.42
CA GLU A 87 -6.14 -3.31 -10.15
C GLU A 87 -5.27 -4.38 -9.46
N GLU A 88 -4.14 -4.00 -8.87
CA GLU A 88 -3.32 -4.89 -8.06
C GLU A 88 -4.05 -5.33 -6.78
N GLU A 89 -4.67 -4.40 -6.06
CA GLU A 89 -5.49 -4.70 -4.88
C GLU A 89 -6.67 -5.64 -5.23
N LYS A 90 -7.33 -5.37 -6.34
CA LYS A 90 -8.40 -6.25 -6.84
C LYS A 90 -7.89 -7.67 -7.08
N LYS A 91 -6.74 -7.85 -7.74
CA LYS A 91 -6.15 -9.18 -7.95
C LYS A 91 -5.87 -9.90 -6.63
N LYS A 92 -5.39 -9.17 -5.62
CA LYS A 92 -5.15 -9.70 -4.27
C LYS A 92 -6.46 -10.15 -3.62
N ILE A 93 -7.50 -9.31 -3.67
CA ILE A 93 -8.83 -9.63 -3.13
C ILE A 93 -9.44 -10.83 -3.86
N ASP A 94 -9.37 -10.90 -5.18
CA ASP A 94 -9.90 -12.01 -5.98
C ASP A 94 -9.24 -13.35 -5.60
N ARG A 95 -7.92 -13.35 -5.36
CA ARG A 95 -7.22 -14.55 -4.85
C ARG A 95 -7.74 -14.98 -3.48
N MET A 96 -7.94 -14.04 -2.56
CA MET A 96 -8.48 -14.34 -1.23
C MET A 96 -9.92 -14.89 -1.30
N ILE A 97 -10.77 -14.29 -2.13
CA ILE A 97 -12.14 -14.78 -2.37
C ILE A 97 -12.14 -16.22 -2.89
N ASN A 98 -11.26 -16.53 -3.84
CA ASN A 98 -11.12 -17.88 -4.38
C ASN A 98 -10.66 -18.88 -3.31
N SER A 99 -9.69 -18.50 -2.47
CA SER A 99 -9.25 -19.33 -1.35
C SER A 99 -10.38 -19.63 -0.39
N VAL A 100 -11.18 -18.64 0.00
CA VAL A 100 -12.35 -18.82 0.87
C VAL A 100 -13.39 -19.74 0.22
N LYS A 101 -13.68 -19.55 -1.09
CA LYS A 101 -14.61 -20.42 -1.81
C LYS A 101 -14.16 -21.89 -1.83
N LEU A 102 -12.86 -22.15 -2.02
CA LEU A 102 -12.31 -23.50 -1.98
C LEU A 102 -12.41 -24.10 -0.58
N SER A 103 -12.11 -23.31 0.47
CA SER A 103 -12.27 -23.73 1.86
C SER A 103 -13.73 -24.11 2.19
N ILE A 104 -14.69 -23.32 1.72
CA ILE A 104 -16.13 -23.64 1.88
C ILE A 104 -16.48 -24.97 1.20
N LYS A 105 -16.01 -25.20 -0.03
CA LYS A 105 -16.24 -26.46 -0.75
C LYS A 105 -15.60 -27.65 -0.01
N SER A 106 -14.41 -27.45 0.53
CA SER A 106 -13.72 -28.48 1.32
C SER A 106 -14.50 -28.86 2.58
N LEU A 107 -15.02 -27.87 3.32
CA LEU A 107 -15.83 -28.10 4.50
C LEU A 107 -17.18 -28.82 4.18
N LYS A 108 -17.69 -28.64 2.96
CA LYS A 108 -18.89 -29.37 2.48
C LYS A 108 -18.56 -30.78 1.97
N GLY A 109 -17.30 -31.16 1.90
CA GLY A 109 -16.88 -32.45 1.33
C GLY A 109 -16.95 -32.50 -0.21
N GLU A 110 -17.13 -31.36 -0.88
CA GLU A 110 -17.20 -31.23 -2.34
C GLU A 110 -15.81 -31.17 -2.99
N TYR A 111 -14.78 -30.86 -2.21
CA TYR A 111 -13.39 -30.67 -2.64
C TYR A 111 -12.44 -31.08 -1.53
N ASN A 112 -11.37 -31.79 -1.86
CA ASN A 112 -10.32 -32.14 -0.90
C ASN A 112 -9.17 -31.13 -1.03
N MET A 113 -9.21 -30.08 -0.23
CA MET A 113 -8.20 -29.03 -0.22
C MET A 113 -6.95 -29.49 0.53
N THR A 114 -5.82 -29.47 -0.14
CA THR A 114 -4.53 -29.76 0.50
C THR A 114 -4.10 -28.63 1.44
N ASP A 115 -3.26 -28.93 2.41
CA ASP A 115 -2.76 -27.90 3.34
C ASP A 115 -1.95 -26.83 2.60
N ARG A 116 -1.25 -27.19 1.53
CA ARG A 116 -0.56 -26.25 0.64
C ARG A 116 -1.52 -25.25 0.01
N GLU A 117 -2.64 -25.69 -0.53
CA GLU A 117 -3.64 -24.83 -1.18
C GLU A 117 -4.28 -23.84 -0.20
N LYS A 118 -4.42 -24.22 1.08
CA LYS A 118 -4.96 -23.33 2.13
C LYS A 118 -4.11 -22.06 2.30
N PHE A 119 -2.80 -22.16 2.10
CA PHE A 119 -1.85 -21.07 2.35
C PHE A 119 -1.29 -20.43 1.07
N GLU A 120 -1.59 -20.95 -0.11
CA GLU A 120 -1.04 -20.47 -1.38
C GLU A 120 -1.32 -18.96 -1.62
N SER A 121 -2.55 -18.53 -1.37
CA SER A 121 -2.93 -17.11 -1.54
C SER A 121 -2.17 -16.18 -0.58
N PHE A 122 -1.90 -16.63 0.63
CA PHE A 122 -1.14 -15.86 1.62
C PHE A 122 0.33 -15.73 1.22
N LYS A 123 0.97 -16.83 0.82
CA LYS A 123 2.36 -16.84 0.34
C LYS A 123 2.53 -15.93 -0.88
N LYS A 124 1.60 -16.01 -1.83
CA LYS A 124 1.64 -15.17 -3.03
C LYS A 124 1.51 -13.69 -2.69
N ASN A 125 0.64 -13.34 -1.75
CA ASN A 125 0.51 -11.97 -1.29
C ASN A 125 1.79 -11.46 -0.60
N LEU A 126 2.48 -12.30 0.18
CA LEU A 126 3.77 -11.93 0.79
C LEU A 126 4.84 -11.66 -0.26
N VAL A 127 4.95 -12.51 -1.29
CA VAL A 127 5.89 -12.31 -2.40
C VAL A 127 5.57 -11.03 -3.16
N ASP A 128 4.29 -10.78 -3.50
CA ASP A 128 3.86 -9.57 -4.20
C ASP A 128 4.16 -8.30 -3.38
N GLU A 129 3.94 -8.33 -2.05
CA GLU A 129 4.25 -7.20 -1.16
C GLU A 129 5.77 -6.95 -1.07
N ASN A 130 6.55 -8.00 -0.98
CA ASN A 130 8.01 -7.90 -0.94
C ASN A 130 8.57 -7.32 -2.24
N GLU A 131 8.10 -7.82 -3.38
CA GLU A 131 8.45 -7.28 -4.71
C GLU A 131 8.06 -5.80 -4.85
N LYS A 132 6.88 -5.41 -4.37
CA LYS A 132 6.42 -4.01 -4.43
C LYS A 132 7.30 -3.08 -3.60
N ASN A 133 7.69 -3.50 -2.40
CA ASN A 133 8.43 -2.67 -1.45
C ASN A 133 9.93 -2.62 -1.73
N TYR A 134 10.50 -3.74 -2.15
CA TYR A 134 11.96 -3.93 -2.24
C TYR A 134 12.42 -4.49 -3.59
N GLY A 135 11.52 -4.88 -4.48
CA GLY A 135 11.83 -5.59 -5.72
C GLY A 135 12.86 -4.87 -6.58
N LYS A 136 12.74 -3.55 -6.72
CA LYS A 136 13.70 -2.76 -7.49
C LYS A 136 15.11 -2.83 -6.89
N GLU A 137 15.24 -2.59 -5.60
CA GLU A 137 16.53 -2.57 -4.89
C GLU A 137 17.20 -3.96 -4.89
N ILE A 138 16.45 -5.01 -4.54
CA ILE A 138 17.00 -6.37 -4.49
C ILE A 138 17.38 -6.90 -5.87
N ARG A 139 16.61 -6.56 -6.93
CA ARG A 139 16.94 -6.93 -8.30
C ARG A 139 18.16 -6.20 -8.85
N GLU A 140 18.35 -4.94 -8.52
CA GLU A 140 19.56 -4.19 -8.84
C GLU A 140 20.79 -4.78 -8.12
N LYS A 141 20.64 -5.27 -6.89
CA LYS A 141 21.74 -5.78 -6.05
C LYS A 141 22.08 -7.24 -6.34
N TYR A 142 21.09 -8.11 -6.54
CA TYR A 142 21.27 -9.57 -6.61
C TYR A 142 20.95 -10.17 -7.99
N GLY A 143 20.44 -9.38 -8.91
CA GLY A 143 20.02 -9.80 -10.24
C GLY A 143 18.60 -10.42 -10.29
N ASN A 144 17.99 -10.40 -11.47
CA ASN A 144 16.61 -10.86 -11.65
C ASN A 144 16.47 -12.36 -11.38
N ASP A 145 17.40 -13.19 -11.90
CA ASP A 145 17.31 -14.63 -11.80
C ASP A 145 17.33 -15.13 -10.35
N SER A 146 18.21 -14.55 -9.51
CA SER A 146 18.32 -14.91 -8.10
C SER A 146 17.06 -14.54 -7.31
N VAL A 147 16.47 -13.40 -7.62
CA VAL A 147 15.23 -12.95 -6.96
C VAL A 147 14.04 -13.81 -7.39
N ASP A 148 13.94 -14.14 -8.69
CA ASP A 148 12.87 -15.00 -9.21
C ASP A 148 12.97 -16.43 -8.65
N GLU A 149 14.18 -16.95 -8.49
CA GLU A 149 14.42 -18.26 -7.86
C GLU A 149 14.03 -18.26 -6.37
N SER A 150 14.41 -17.22 -5.62
CA SER A 150 14.03 -17.03 -4.21
C SER A 150 12.51 -16.95 -4.05
N ASN A 151 11.83 -16.16 -4.89
CA ASN A 151 10.38 -16.06 -4.89
C ASN A 151 9.71 -17.41 -5.18
N LYS A 152 10.26 -18.18 -6.13
CA LYS A 152 9.79 -19.52 -6.47
C LYS A 152 10.00 -20.51 -5.32
N MET A 153 11.13 -20.43 -4.62
CA MET A 153 11.38 -21.23 -3.43
C MET A 153 10.37 -20.92 -2.34
N MET A 154 10.11 -19.64 -2.04
CA MET A 154 9.13 -19.21 -1.06
C MET A 154 7.73 -19.75 -1.38
N LEU A 155 7.27 -19.65 -2.61
CA LEU A 155 5.97 -20.16 -3.05
C LEU A 155 5.85 -21.68 -2.93
N ASN A 156 6.97 -22.42 -3.12
CA ASN A 156 7.01 -23.89 -3.07
C ASN A 156 7.39 -24.45 -1.69
N MET A 157 7.72 -23.63 -0.74
CA MET A 157 8.14 -24.00 0.61
C MET A 157 7.08 -24.89 1.30
N SER A 158 7.50 -25.98 1.94
CA SER A 158 6.63 -26.82 2.72
C SER A 158 6.14 -26.09 3.99
N GLU A 159 5.15 -26.65 4.69
CA GLU A 159 4.67 -26.10 5.97
C GLU A 159 5.78 -26.10 7.02
N GLU A 160 6.55 -27.18 7.08
CA GLU A 160 7.66 -27.33 8.02
C GLU A 160 8.77 -26.32 7.72
N ASP A 161 9.17 -26.17 6.45
CA ASP A 161 10.16 -25.18 6.04
C ASP A 161 9.69 -23.74 6.30
N TYR A 162 8.40 -23.46 6.07
CA TYR A 162 7.82 -22.14 6.35
C TYR A 162 7.83 -21.82 7.85
N LYS A 163 7.54 -22.80 8.69
CA LYS A 163 7.62 -22.64 10.15
C LYS A 163 9.05 -22.36 10.60
N MET A 164 10.02 -23.13 10.10
CA MET A 164 11.44 -22.87 10.35
C MET A 164 11.89 -21.49 9.87
N PHE A 165 11.44 -21.09 8.68
CA PHE A 165 11.72 -19.75 8.16
C PHE A 165 11.19 -18.64 9.07
N LYS A 166 9.96 -18.77 9.57
CA LYS A 166 9.37 -17.81 10.51
C LYS A 166 10.10 -17.77 11.85
N GLU A 167 10.46 -18.91 12.42
CA GLU A 167 11.26 -18.97 13.64
C GLU A 167 12.63 -18.30 13.44
N LEU A 168 13.26 -18.49 12.29
CA LEU A 168 14.53 -17.85 11.96
C LEU A 168 14.37 -16.32 11.82
N GLU A 169 13.31 -15.86 11.13
CA GLU A 169 12.99 -14.43 10.97
C GLU A 169 12.81 -13.75 12.34
N GLU A 170 12.04 -14.34 13.26
CA GLU A 170 11.84 -13.83 14.62
C GLU A 170 13.15 -13.77 15.43
N ASN A 171 13.99 -14.81 15.30
CA ASN A 171 15.30 -14.85 15.96
C ASN A 171 16.22 -13.74 15.42
N ILE A 172 16.29 -13.56 14.11
CA ILE A 172 17.08 -12.48 13.48
C ILE A 172 16.60 -11.10 13.96
N LEU A 173 15.28 -10.84 13.93
CA LEU A 173 14.72 -9.57 14.39
C LEU A 173 15.05 -9.31 15.86
N THR A 174 14.93 -10.33 16.71
CA THR A 174 15.28 -10.23 18.14
C THR A 174 16.76 -9.91 18.36
N LEU A 175 17.64 -10.57 17.62
CA LEU A 175 19.09 -10.28 17.67
C LEU A 175 19.43 -8.88 17.16
N VAL A 176 18.83 -8.45 16.04
CA VAL A 176 18.99 -7.09 15.52
C VAL A 176 18.54 -6.05 16.54
N GLU A 177 17.36 -6.23 17.13
CA GLU A 177 16.87 -5.32 18.18
C GLU A 177 17.81 -5.26 19.39
N LYS A 178 18.34 -6.40 19.80
CA LYS A 178 19.33 -6.47 20.89
C LYS A 178 20.60 -5.70 20.53
N CYS A 179 21.17 -5.96 19.34
CA CYS A 179 22.39 -5.26 18.88
C CYS A 179 22.19 -3.75 18.83
N VAL A 180 21.03 -3.27 18.36
CA VAL A 180 20.71 -1.84 18.29
C VAL A 180 20.49 -1.26 19.69
N LYS A 181 19.74 -1.92 20.58
CA LYS A 181 19.46 -1.41 21.94
C LYS A 181 20.72 -1.34 22.80
N GLU A 182 21.61 -2.32 22.67
CA GLU A 182 22.85 -2.43 23.45
C GLU A 182 24.03 -1.71 22.78
N ASN A 183 23.80 -1.13 21.58
CA ASN A 183 24.84 -0.43 20.78
C ASN A 183 26.10 -1.29 20.62
N LEU A 184 25.90 -2.59 20.27
CA LEU A 184 26.97 -3.56 20.16
C LEU A 184 27.87 -3.25 18.97
N ASP A 185 29.16 -3.55 19.13
CA ASP A 185 30.12 -3.43 18.03
C ASP A 185 29.85 -4.50 16.96
N LEU A 186 30.18 -4.14 15.70
CA LEU A 186 30.05 -5.04 14.54
C LEU A 186 30.89 -6.34 14.70
N ASP A 187 31.96 -6.28 15.51
CA ASP A 187 32.84 -7.41 15.82
C ASP A 187 32.35 -8.23 17.05
N SER A 188 31.20 -7.90 17.63
CA SER A 188 30.60 -8.66 18.72
C SER A 188 30.17 -10.07 18.28
N LYS A 189 30.13 -11.01 19.22
CA LYS A 189 29.68 -12.37 18.92
C LYS A 189 28.26 -12.40 18.35
N GLU A 190 27.39 -11.57 18.88
CA GLU A 190 25.99 -11.43 18.46
C GLU A 190 25.89 -10.85 17.04
N ALA A 191 26.71 -9.88 16.67
CA ALA A 191 26.75 -9.33 15.32
C ALA A 191 27.29 -10.35 14.29
N ILE A 192 28.30 -11.14 14.70
CA ILE A 192 28.86 -12.22 13.85
C ILE A 192 27.84 -13.35 13.66
N GLU A 193 27.03 -13.70 14.69
CA GLU A 193 25.98 -14.70 14.62
C GLU A 193 24.84 -14.29 13.66
N LEU A 194 24.56 -12.98 13.58
CA LEU A 194 23.62 -12.41 12.59
C LEU A 194 24.12 -12.52 11.14
N ALA A 195 25.43 -12.52 10.94
CA ALA A 195 26.05 -12.51 9.62
C ALA A 195 26.26 -13.92 9.02
N ASN A 196 26.10 -14.97 9.82
CA ASN A 196 26.26 -16.38 9.45
C ASN A 196 24.92 -17.11 9.33
#